data_8bffa6439cc6333d3e1d2abaff87c10e
#
_entry.id   8bffa6439cc6333d3e1d2abaff87c10e
#
_cell.length_a   1.000
_cell.length_b   1.000
_cell.length_c   1.000
_cell.angle_alpha   90.00
_cell.angle_beta   90.00
_cell.angle_gamma   90.00
#
_symmetry.space_group_name_H-M   'P 1'
#
loop_
_entity.id
_entity.type
_entity.pdbx_description
1 polymer ?
#
loop_
_entity_poly.entity_id
_entity_poly.type
_entity_poly.pdbx_seq_one_letter_code
_entity_poly.pdbx_strand_id
1 'polypeptide(L)'
;MNKPYKTATNIGARFLFIAGVASVALSLLSTAALAQPARPGAIQPAAHANQEPINHLPNPYETQRNFGTLPDGRSWGSVSAVNIDIDGIHVWAGDRCGTNSCATSKVDPMVKLDPDGNVVQSFGAGQIIWPHGIDIDSEGNIWVADARAANARELAENPSAAGKGHVVLKFSPQGELLMTLGTPGETGDPPTHFDAPNDVLIAPNGTIYVGDTHGAQYQNEAGPTAKSRISMFEPDGTFIKSFGEFGFEDGQFRSPHSLAMDSQGRLFVADRGNSRIQIFTQDGEHLDTWYQFSRISGLFIDPKTDMLYAIDSESDENYNPGWQKGLRVGNARTGEVLYYVRAHDSKRGSGMGGLGSMGEGVTVDRKGVVYAGEVGPIQGMTKFIPRLIP
;
A
#
# COMPACT_ATOMS: atom_id res chain seq x y z
N MET A 1 -30.28 23.29 -74.82
CA MET A 1 -29.75 23.59 -76.17
C MET A 1 -28.40 22.95 -76.33
N ASN A 2 -28.35 22.02 -77.25
CA ASN A 2 -27.23 21.57 -78.11
C ASN A 2 -25.87 21.11 -77.48
N LYS A 3 -25.67 19.82 -77.67
CA LYS A 3 -24.44 19.10 -77.97
C LYS A 3 -23.71 19.71 -79.25
N PRO A 4 -22.46 19.30 -79.64
CA PRO A 4 -22.08 17.90 -79.94
C PRO A 4 -20.56 17.53 -79.69
N TYR A 5 -20.28 16.25 -79.50
CA TYR A 5 -19.57 15.20 -80.30
C TYR A 5 -18.30 15.60 -81.10
N LYS A 6 -17.21 14.79 -80.90
CA LYS A 6 -16.54 13.93 -81.95
C LYS A 6 -15.25 13.35 -81.38
N THR A 7 -15.10 12.10 -81.27
CA THR A 7 -14.63 10.98 -82.13
C THR A 7 -13.10 10.76 -82.14
N ALA A 8 -12.79 9.62 -81.70
CA ALA A 8 -11.83 8.58 -81.93
C ALA A 8 -10.77 8.70 -83.05
N THR A 9 -9.57 8.13 -82.75
CA THR A 9 -8.96 7.15 -83.72
C THR A 9 -7.91 6.28 -82.99
N ASN A 10 -8.02 4.98 -83.26
CA ASN A 10 -7.08 3.87 -82.96
C ASN A 10 -5.87 3.96 -83.92
N ILE A 11 -4.69 3.51 -83.44
CA ILE A 11 -3.71 2.69 -84.19
C ILE A 11 -2.86 1.89 -83.21
N GLY A 12 -2.72 0.70 -83.57
CA GLY A 12 -2.31 -0.50 -82.89
C GLY A 12 -0.84 -0.90 -83.02
N ALA A 13 -0.60 -1.99 -82.30
CA ALA A 13 0.34 -3.07 -82.52
C ALA A 13 1.80 -2.88 -82.12
N ARG A 14 2.38 -3.64 -81.18
CA ARG A 14 2.97 -4.97 -81.42
C ARG A 14 3.69 -5.46 -80.13
N PHE A 15 3.54 -6.73 -79.93
CA PHE A 15 4.16 -7.57 -78.88
C PHE A 15 5.69 -7.56 -78.90
N LEU A 16 6.27 -7.58 -77.70
CA LEU A 16 7.53 -8.31 -77.43
C LEU A 16 7.51 -8.86 -75.98
N PHE A 17 7.55 -10.18 -75.91
CA PHE A 17 7.74 -10.91 -74.58
C PHE A 17 9.20 -10.80 -74.19
N ILE A 18 9.44 -10.35 -72.96
CA ILE A 18 10.72 -10.64 -72.25
C ILE A 18 10.31 -11.11 -70.84
N ALA A 19 10.65 -12.37 -70.56
CA ALA A 19 10.51 -12.98 -69.25
C ALA A 19 11.55 -12.38 -68.30
N GLY A 20 11.07 -11.65 -67.31
CA GLY A 20 11.89 -11.14 -66.19
C GLY A 20 11.41 -11.77 -64.89
N VAL A 21 12.34 -12.51 -64.25
CA VAL A 21 12.14 -13.12 -62.94
C VAL A 21 11.95 -12.00 -61.91
N ALA A 22 10.74 -11.86 -61.37
CA ALA A 22 10.48 -10.93 -60.28
C ALA A 22 10.78 -11.62 -58.93
N SER A 23 11.89 -11.26 -58.33
CA SER A 23 12.18 -11.55 -56.95
C SER A 23 11.22 -10.75 -56.03
N VAL A 24 10.30 -11.44 -55.38
CA VAL A 24 9.42 -10.83 -54.39
C VAL A 24 10.25 -10.63 -53.11
N ALA A 25 10.73 -9.41 -52.92
CA ALA A 25 11.23 -8.98 -51.63
C ALA A 25 10.04 -8.73 -50.68
N LEU A 26 9.82 -9.68 -49.78
CA LEU A 26 8.86 -9.51 -48.67
C LEU A 26 9.44 -8.49 -47.67
N SER A 27 9.09 -7.23 -47.84
CA SER A 27 9.37 -6.20 -46.83
C SER A 27 8.45 -6.43 -45.63
N LEU A 28 8.99 -7.00 -44.58
CA LEU A 28 8.41 -6.99 -43.25
C LEU A 28 8.33 -5.52 -42.78
N LEU A 29 7.23 -4.88 -43.03
CA LEU A 29 6.83 -3.65 -42.34
C LEU A 29 6.52 -4.05 -40.89
N SER A 30 7.52 -3.89 -40.02
CA SER A 30 7.26 -3.82 -38.60
C SER A 30 6.39 -2.59 -38.35
N THR A 31 5.11 -2.80 -38.11
CA THR A 31 4.25 -1.78 -37.56
C THR A 31 4.74 -1.52 -36.12
N ALA A 32 5.65 -0.57 -35.98
CA ALA A 32 5.87 0.05 -34.69
C ALA A 32 4.51 0.65 -34.31
N ALA A 33 3.85 0.03 -33.36
CA ALA A 33 2.68 0.61 -32.72
C ALA A 33 3.14 1.94 -32.14
N LEU A 34 2.75 3.04 -32.77
CA LEU A 34 2.93 4.36 -32.22
C LEU A 34 2.17 4.36 -30.88
N ALA A 35 2.91 4.36 -29.77
CA ALA A 35 2.33 4.53 -28.46
C ALA A 35 1.46 5.79 -28.51
N GLN A 36 0.17 5.64 -28.29
CA GLN A 36 -0.71 6.80 -28.18
C GLN A 36 -0.20 7.67 -27.03
N PRO A 37 -0.17 9.00 -27.18
CA PRO A 37 0.18 9.85 -26.07
C PRO A 37 -0.77 9.56 -24.90
N ALA A 38 -0.20 9.28 -23.73
CA ALA A 38 -0.95 9.01 -22.53
C ALA A 38 -1.98 10.14 -22.32
N ARG A 39 -3.24 9.76 -22.11
CA ARG A 39 -4.28 10.75 -21.78
C ARG A 39 -3.85 11.46 -20.48
N PRO A 40 -4.00 12.78 -20.38
CA PRO A 40 -3.79 13.48 -19.11
C PRO A 40 -4.64 12.78 -18.04
N GLY A 41 -3.98 12.24 -17.00
CA GLY A 41 -4.64 11.41 -15.99
C GLY A 41 -4.45 9.89 -16.13
N ALA A 42 -3.85 9.37 -17.20
CA ALA A 42 -3.52 7.95 -17.30
C ALA A 42 -2.31 7.63 -16.40
N ILE A 43 -2.48 6.67 -15.48
CA ILE A 43 -1.36 6.11 -14.73
C ILE A 43 -0.37 5.54 -15.73
N GLN A 44 0.90 5.97 -15.66
CA GLN A 44 1.95 5.35 -16.47
C GLN A 44 1.92 3.84 -16.20
N PRO A 45 1.99 2.96 -17.22
CA PRO A 45 2.15 1.54 -16.97
C PRO A 45 3.38 1.39 -16.07
N ALA A 46 3.19 0.79 -14.92
CA ALA A 46 4.30 0.52 -14.04
C ALA A 46 5.35 -0.32 -14.80
N ALA A 47 6.61 -0.22 -14.41
CA ALA A 47 7.73 -0.96 -15.02
C ALA A 47 7.52 -2.49 -15.07
N HIS A 48 6.50 -2.99 -14.34
CA HIS A 48 6.09 -4.41 -14.27
C HIS A 48 5.02 -4.83 -15.30
N ALA A 49 4.74 -4.05 -16.35
CA ALA A 49 3.79 -4.45 -17.39
C ALA A 49 4.05 -5.86 -17.97
N ASN A 50 5.24 -6.40 -17.73
CA ASN A 50 5.63 -7.76 -18.14
C ASN A 50 5.48 -8.81 -17.03
N GLN A 51 5.11 -8.43 -15.78
CA GLN A 51 4.87 -9.38 -14.70
C GLN A 51 3.45 -9.94 -14.81
N GLU A 52 3.32 -11.23 -15.09
CA GLU A 52 2.03 -11.89 -15.12
C GLU A 52 1.36 -11.86 -13.73
N PRO A 53 0.06 -11.53 -13.67
CA PRO A 53 -0.67 -11.46 -12.41
C PRO A 53 -0.74 -12.81 -11.69
N ILE A 54 -0.29 -12.84 -10.43
CA ILE A 54 -0.35 -14.03 -9.58
C ILE A 54 -1.66 -14.02 -8.79
N ASN A 55 -2.72 -14.63 -9.38
CA ASN A 55 -4.07 -14.70 -8.82
C ASN A 55 -4.60 -16.14 -8.64
N HIS A 56 -3.76 -17.15 -8.84
CA HIS A 56 -4.19 -18.56 -9.00
C HIS A 56 -3.52 -19.54 -8.06
N LEU A 57 -2.70 -19.06 -7.12
CA LEU A 57 -2.01 -19.91 -6.16
C LEU A 57 -2.98 -20.52 -5.12
N PRO A 58 -2.61 -21.64 -4.48
CA PRO A 58 -3.42 -22.27 -3.44
C PRO A 58 -3.73 -21.31 -2.28
N ASN A 59 -4.91 -21.47 -1.69
CA ASN A 59 -5.32 -20.78 -0.46
C ASN A 59 -5.32 -21.77 0.71
N PRO A 60 -4.32 -21.73 1.60
CA PRO A 60 -4.27 -22.61 2.78
C PRO A 60 -5.00 -22.03 4.00
N TYR A 61 -5.75 -20.95 3.86
CA TYR A 61 -6.41 -20.28 4.99
C TYR A 61 -7.94 -20.43 4.93
N GLU A 62 -8.54 -20.43 6.09
CA GLU A 62 -9.96 -20.15 6.28
C GLU A 62 -10.13 -18.69 6.67
N THR A 63 -11.05 -17.98 6.03
CA THR A 63 -11.31 -16.56 6.29
C THR A 63 -12.43 -16.39 7.30
N GLN A 64 -12.15 -15.75 8.42
CA GLN A 64 -13.12 -15.31 9.41
C GLN A 64 -13.23 -13.79 9.38
N ARG A 65 -14.37 -13.27 8.96
CA ARG A 65 -14.65 -11.83 8.91
C ARG A 65 -15.26 -11.33 10.21
N ASN A 66 -15.25 -10.00 10.38
CA ASN A 66 -15.80 -9.33 11.54
C ASN A 66 -15.16 -9.86 12.85
N PHE A 67 -13.83 -9.99 12.82
CA PHE A 67 -13.07 -10.36 14.00
C PHE A 67 -12.99 -9.18 14.97
N GLY A 68 -13.19 -9.47 16.24
CA GLY A 68 -13.13 -8.48 17.32
C GLY A 68 -14.47 -7.80 17.62
N THR A 69 -14.83 -7.79 18.89
CA THR A 69 -16.01 -7.12 19.41
C THR A 69 -15.59 -5.93 20.26
N LEU A 70 -15.94 -4.73 19.80
CA LEU A 70 -15.66 -3.51 20.56
C LEU A 70 -16.64 -3.36 21.72
N PRO A 71 -16.21 -2.75 22.86
CA PRO A 71 -17.07 -2.56 24.03
C PRO A 71 -18.22 -1.58 23.75
N ASP A 72 -19.24 -1.59 24.61
CA ASP A 72 -20.35 -0.65 24.65
C ASP A 72 -21.16 -0.55 23.33
N GLY A 73 -21.17 -1.62 22.54
CA GLY A 73 -21.89 -1.67 21.26
C GLY A 73 -21.28 -0.81 20.16
N ARG A 74 -20.04 -0.38 20.29
CA ARG A 74 -19.30 0.32 19.23
C ARG A 74 -19.22 -0.53 17.97
N SER A 75 -19.36 0.12 16.84
CA SER A 75 -18.99 -0.46 15.55
C SER A 75 -17.54 -0.12 15.20
N TRP A 76 -16.87 -0.99 14.51
CA TRP A 76 -15.59 -0.69 13.91
C TRP A 76 -15.70 0.45 12.90
N GLY A 77 -14.72 1.34 12.88
CA GLY A 77 -14.43 2.22 11.77
C GLY A 77 -13.41 1.62 10.81
N SER A 78 -12.82 2.48 10.00
CA SER A 78 -11.68 2.08 9.16
C SER A 78 -10.50 1.68 10.03
N VAL A 79 -9.90 0.53 9.74
CA VAL A 79 -8.70 0.01 10.42
C VAL A 79 -7.60 -0.18 9.39
N SER A 80 -6.52 0.58 9.50
CA SER A 80 -5.29 0.41 8.68
C SER A 80 -4.10 -0.02 9.53
N ALA A 81 -4.04 0.43 10.76
CA ALA A 81 -2.98 0.11 11.71
C ALA A 81 -3.26 -1.24 12.39
N VAL A 82 -2.44 -2.24 12.13
CA VAL A 82 -2.53 -3.57 12.73
C VAL A 82 -1.13 -4.11 12.97
N ASN A 83 -0.82 -4.51 14.21
CA ASN A 83 0.41 -5.25 14.50
C ASN A 83 0.23 -6.24 15.63
N ILE A 84 1.06 -7.30 15.66
CA ILE A 84 1.09 -8.27 16.74
C ILE A 84 1.77 -7.66 17.95
N ASP A 85 1.23 -7.94 19.14
CA ASP A 85 1.86 -7.55 20.38
C ASP A 85 3.16 -8.33 20.61
N ILE A 86 4.08 -7.79 21.41
CA ILE A 86 5.36 -8.43 21.73
C ILE A 86 5.19 -9.86 22.30
N ASP A 87 4.04 -10.18 22.89
CA ASP A 87 3.74 -11.52 23.37
C ASP A 87 3.48 -12.53 22.24
N GLY A 88 3.32 -12.06 21.01
CA GLY A 88 3.07 -12.89 19.82
C GLY A 88 1.69 -13.56 19.78
N ILE A 89 0.74 -13.06 20.58
CA ILE A 89 -0.60 -13.63 20.73
C ILE A 89 -1.69 -12.59 20.51
N HIS A 90 -1.60 -11.46 21.25
CA HIS A 90 -2.56 -10.38 21.16
C HIS A 90 -2.27 -9.51 19.94
N VAL A 91 -3.30 -8.91 19.35
CA VAL A 91 -3.17 -8.02 18.21
C VAL A 91 -3.63 -6.61 18.58
N TRP A 92 -2.82 -5.63 18.22
CA TRP A 92 -3.18 -4.23 18.29
C TRP A 92 -3.85 -3.80 16.98
N ALA A 93 -4.89 -2.99 17.09
CA ALA A 93 -5.57 -2.38 15.95
C ALA A 93 -5.86 -0.90 16.23
N GLY A 94 -5.62 -0.06 15.22
CA GLY A 94 -5.98 1.35 15.22
C GLY A 94 -7.34 1.56 14.54
N ASP A 95 -8.40 1.66 15.32
CA ASP A 95 -9.75 1.95 14.86
C ASP A 95 -9.92 3.45 14.66
N ARG A 96 -10.38 3.87 13.49
CA ARG A 96 -10.74 5.29 13.24
C ARG A 96 -12.12 5.64 13.82
N CYS A 97 -12.35 5.16 15.05
CA CYS A 97 -13.45 5.56 15.95
C CYS A 97 -14.85 5.36 15.35
N GLY A 98 -15.12 4.20 14.75
CA GLY A 98 -16.41 3.88 14.15
C GLY A 98 -16.71 4.58 12.83
N THR A 99 -15.75 5.36 12.33
CA THR A 99 -15.85 6.11 11.06
C THR A 99 -14.55 6.01 10.27
N ASN A 100 -14.10 7.08 9.64
CA ASN A 100 -12.75 7.19 9.05
C ASN A 100 -11.94 8.33 9.67
N SER A 101 -12.23 8.71 10.91
CA SER A 101 -11.48 9.72 11.67
C SER A 101 -11.87 9.72 13.13
N CYS A 102 -10.90 9.96 14.02
CA CYS A 102 -11.11 10.14 15.45
C CYS A 102 -11.20 11.61 15.87
N ALA A 103 -11.09 12.56 14.94
CA ALA A 103 -11.04 14.00 15.24
C ALA A 103 -12.23 14.51 16.07
N THR A 104 -13.41 13.93 15.89
CA THR A 104 -14.63 14.32 16.63
C THR A 104 -15.06 13.31 17.68
N SER A 105 -14.25 12.27 17.90
CA SER A 105 -14.56 11.16 18.81
C SER A 105 -13.89 11.33 20.18
N LYS A 106 -14.48 10.66 21.17
CA LYS A 106 -13.96 10.56 22.55
C LYS A 106 -13.58 9.14 22.93
N VAL A 107 -13.68 8.18 21.99
CA VAL A 107 -13.34 6.79 22.25
C VAL A 107 -11.86 6.53 21.96
N ASP A 108 -11.30 5.52 22.59
CA ASP A 108 -9.94 5.08 22.34
C ASP A 108 -9.81 4.48 20.94
N PRO A 109 -8.91 5.00 20.10
CA PRO A 109 -8.64 4.45 18.79
C PRO A 109 -7.77 3.19 18.83
N MET A 110 -6.81 3.11 19.76
CA MET A 110 -5.93 1.96 19.86
C MET A 110 -6.59 0.90 20.73
N VAL A 111 -6.78 -0.30 20.18
CA VAL A 111 -7.38 -1.44 20.89
C VAL A 111 -6.51 -2.67 20.77
N LYS A 112 -6.34 -3.38 21.86
CA LYS A 112 -5.64 -4.67 21.95
C LYS A 112 -6.68 -5.78 22.08
N LEU A 113 -6.60 -6.76 21.19
CA LEU A 113 -7.53 -7.88 21.12
C LEU A 113 -6.84 -9.18 21.53
N ASP A 114 -7.54 -10.01 22.28
CA ASP A 114 -7.15 -11.39 22.50
C ASP A 114 -7.47 -12.27 21.24
N PRO A 115 -7.00 -13.54 21.20
CA PRO A 115 -7.28 -14.43 20.07
C PRO A 115 -8.77 -14.72 19.81
N ASP A 116 -9.62 -14.51 20.80
CA ASP A 116 -11.08 -14.70 20.70
C ASP A 116 -11.78 -13.43 20.24
N GLY A 117 -11.06 -12.30 20.12
CA GLY A 117 -11.55 -11.02 19.66
C GLY A 117 -12.15 -10.13 20.74
N ASN A 118 -11.85 -10.40 22.03
CA ASN A 118 -12.24 -9.51 23.10
C ASN A 118 -11.21 -8.38 23.26
N VAL A 119 -11.66 -7.16 23.48
CA VAL A 119 -10.78 -6.04 23.82
C VAL A 119 -10.26 -6.20 25.24
N VAL A 120 -8.93 -6.32 25.39
CA VAL A 120 -8.27 -6.46 26.69
C VAL A 120 -7.62 -5.16 27.17
N GLN A 121 -7.38 -4.22 26.26
CA GLN A 121 -6.85 -2.90 26.56
C GLN A 121 -7.22 -1.91 25.46
N SER A 122 -7.36 -0.62 25.82
CA SER A 122 -7.51 0.48 24.86
C SER A 122 -6.92 1.78 25.39
N PHE A 123 -6.52 2.68 24.49
CA PHE A 123 -6.01 4.01 24.82
C PHE A 123 -6.05 4.97 23.61
N GLY A 124 -5.67 6.23 23.85
CA GLY A 124 -5.38 7.23 22.84
C GLY A 124 -6.54 8.18 22.50
N ALA A 125 -7.64 8.11 23.27
CA ALA A 125 -8.76 9.03 23.12
C ALA A 125 -8.32 10.51 23.11
N GLY A 126 -8.70 11.24 22.06
CA GLY A 126 -8.34 12.65 21.92
C GLY A 126 -6.88 12.95 21.65
N GLN A 127 -6.01 11.95 21.49
CA GLN A 127 -4.59 12.13 21.16
C GLN A 127 -4.28 11.83 19.69
N ILE A 128 -4.97 10.87 19.10
CA ILE A 128 -4.78 10.37 17.75
C ILE A 128 -5.97 10.78 16.89
N ILE A 129 -5.69 11.30 15.67
CA ILE A 129 -6.72 11.74 14.72
C ILE A 129 -6.98 10.69 13.64
N TRP A 130 -5.92 10.12 13.08
CA TRP A 130 -6.03 9.23 11.94
C TRP A 130 -4.95 8.15 11.95
N PRO A 131 -5.06 7.16 12.85
CA PRO A 131 -4.07 6.09 12.94
C PRO A 131 -3.97 5.38 11.60
N HIS A 132 -2.72 5.22 11.07
CA HIS A 132 -2.51 4.61 9.78
C HIS A 132 -1.59 3.40 9.84
N GLY A 133 -0.34 3.55 10.24
CA GLY A 133 0.61 2.46 10.47
C GLY A 133 0.96 2.34 11.95
N ILE A 134 1.44 1.17 12.35
CA ILE A 134 1.77 0.86 13.75
C ILE A 134 2.92 -0.15 13.80
N ASP A 135 3.83 0.05 14.75
CA ASP A 135 4.83 -0.97 15.12
C ASP A 135 4.94 -1.13 16.63
N ILE A 136 5.47 -2.26 17.08
CA ILE A 136 5.69 -2.60 18.48
C ILE A 136 7.18 -2.85 18.69
N ASP A 137 7.84 -2.01 19.50
CA ASP A 137 9.26 -2.16 19.75
C ASP A 137 9.57 -3.31 20.74
N SER A 138 10.86 -3.60 20.94
CA SER A 138 11.32 -4.69 21.78
C SER A 138 10.98 -4.53 23.28
N GLU A 139 10.58 -3.33 23.71
CA GLU A 139 10.10 -3.04 25.06
C GLU A 139 8.58 -3.13 25.18
N GLY A 140 7.88 -3.39 24.06
CA GLY A 140 6.42 -3.44 23.96
C GLY A 140 5.77 -2.07 23.85
N ASN A 141 6.54 -1.01 23.56
CA ASN A 141 5.96 0.30 23.28
C ASN A 141 5.28 0.30 21.93
N ILE A 142 4.17 1.02 21.84
CA ILE A 142 3.34 1.10 20.66
C ILE A 142 3.68 2.39 19.90
N TRP A 143 4.16 2.26 18.67
CA TRP A 143 4.43 3.36 17.78
C TRP A 143 3.28 3.51 16.78
N VAL A 144 2.77 4.72 16.59
CA VAL A 144 1.60 5.00 15.76
C VAL A 144 1.90 6.15 14.81
N ALA A 145 1.78 5.92 13.51
CA ALA A 145 1.77 6.98 12.51
C ALA A 145 0.37 7.61 12.46
N ASP A 146 0.24 8.85 12.93
CA ASP A 146 -0.99 9.66 12.87
C ASP A 146 -0.95 10.56 11.62
N ALA A 147 -1.46 10.05 10.52
CA ALA A 147 -1.07 10.47 9.18
C ALA A 147 -1.66 11.81 8.72
N ARG A 148 -2.70 12.34 9.35
CA ARG A 148 -3.29 13.62 8.97
C ARG A 148 -3.84 14.41 10.16
N ALA A 149 -3.93 15.71 9.99
CA ALA A 149 -4.66 16.57 10.92
C ALA A 149 -6.18 16.53 10.69
N ALA A 150 -6.92 17.08 11.64
CA ALA A 150 -8.35 17.29 11.50
C ALA A 150 -8.64 18.30 10.38
N ASN A 151 -9.60 18.01 9.53
CA ASN A 151 -10.05 18.92 8.48
C ASN A 151 -10.96 20.06 9.04
N ALA A 152 -11.28 21.04 8.20
CA ALA A 152 -12.06 22.23 8.62
C ALA A 152 -13.43 21.87 9.21
N ARG A 153 -14.11 20.84 8.69
CA ARG A 153 -15.40 20.38 9.23
C ARG A 153 -15.23 19.74 10.61
N GLU A 154 -14.23 18.86 10.74
CA GLU A 154 -13.91 18.20 12.01
C GLU A 154 -13.52 19.21 13.10
N LEU A 155 -12.75 20.25 12.72
CA LEU A 155 -12.40 21.36 13.63
C LEU A 155 -13.60 22.20 14.04
N ALA A 156 -14.57 22.40 13.14
CA ALA A 156 -15.81 23.11 13.49
C ALA A 156 -16.67 22.32 14.48
N GLU A 157 -16.66 20.97 14.39
CA GLU A 157 -17.36 20.07 15.30
C GLU A 157 -16.60 19.88 16.62
N ASN A 158 -15.26 19.79 16.55
CA ASN A 158 -14.39 19.62 17.72
C ASN A 158 -13.10 20.47 17.62
N PRO A 159 -13.10 21.72 18.10
CA PRO A 159 -11.92 22.59 18.07
C PRO A 159 -10.69 22.03 18.81
N SER A 160 -10.88 21.10 19.77
CA SER A 160 -9.76 20.50 20.52
C SER A 160 -8.93 19.51 19.68
N ALA A 161 -9.36 19.17 18.48
CA ALA A 161 -8.58 18.41 17.51
C ALA A 161 -7.49 19.24 16.79
N ALA A 162 -7.51 20.56 16.95
CA ALA A 162 -6.47 21.43 16.41
C ALA A 162 -5.08 21.08 16.98
N GLY A 163 -4.05 21.20 16.17
CA GLY A 163 -2.67 20.93 16.57
C GLY A 163 -2.39 19.43 16.82
N LYS A 164 -3.06 18.53 16.11
CA LYS A 164 -2.84 17.07 16.18
C LYS A 164 -2.73 16.46 14.79
N GLY A 165 -2.12 15.28 14.71
CA GLY A 165 -1.85 14.59 13.46
C GLY A 165 -0.56 15.06 12.77
N HIS A 166 -0.21 14.46 11.65
CA HIS A 166 1.07 14.61 10.93
C HIS A 166 2.31 14.26 11.78
N VAL A 167 2.18 13.29 12.68
CA VAL A 167 3.21 12.90 13.64
C VAL A 167 3.33 11.38 13.75
N VAL A 168 4.46 10.93 14.31
CA VAL A 168 4.60 9.57 14.84
C VAL A 168 4.63 9.67 16.37
N LEU A 169 3.78 8.90 17.02
CA LEU A 169 3.59 8.87 18.46
C LEU A 169 4.12 7.56 19.03
N LYS A 170 4.92 7.62 20.11
CA LYS A 170 5.33 6.46 20.90
C LYS A 170 4.54 6.43 22.20
N PHE A 171 3.89 5.32 22.47
CA PHE A 171 3.18 5.09 23.72
C PHE A 171 3.83 3.94 24.52
N SER A 172 3.77 4.00 25.84
CA SER A 172 4.13 2.87 26.70
C SER A 172 3.16 1.70 26.49
N PRO A 173 3.50 0.49 26.95
CA PRO A 173 2.56 -0.64 26.96
C PRO A 173 1.24 -0.34 27.70
N GLN A 174 1.21 0.67 28.57
CA GLN A 174 0.03 1.10 29.31
C GLN A 174 -0.74 2.23 28.61
N GLY A 175 -0.23 2.75 27.47
CA GLY A 175 -0.86 3.82 26.70
C GLY A 175 -0.48 5.24 27.14
N GLU A 176 0.62 5.41 27.88
CA GLU A 176 1.18 6.72 28.22
C GLU A 176 2.02 7.25 27.05
N LEU A 177 1.79 8.49 26.61
CA LEU A 177 2.58 9.12 25.54
C LEU A 177 4.00 9.37 26.02
N LEU A 178 4.98 8.76 25.35
CA LEU A 178 6.41 8.82 25.69
C LEU A 178 7.19 9.76 24.77
N MET A 179 6.83 9.79 23.45
CA MET A 179 7.55 10.57 22.43
C MET A 179 6.61 11.02 21.31
N THR A 180 6.93 12.15 20.72
CA THR A 180 6.29 12.65 19.48
C THR A 180 7.39 13.03 18.51
N LEU A 181 7.39 12.42 17.32
CA LEU A 181 8.20 12.84 16.18
C LEU A 181 7.33 13.65 15.22
N GLY A 182 7.86 14.76 14.72
CA GLY A 182 7.13 15.72 13.92
C GLY A 182 6.52 16.85 14.74
N THR A 183 5.96 17.85 14.07
CA THR A 183 5.25 18.99 14.69
C THR A 183 3.74 18.76 14.57
N PRO A 184 3.03 18.56 15.72
CA PRO A 184 1.63 18.19 15.68
C PRO A 184 0.76 19.22 14.93
N GLY A 185 -0.02 18.72 13.95
CA GLY A 185 -0.95 19.51 13.15
C GLY A 185 -0.30 20.28 11.98
N GLU A 186 1.00 20.16 11.78
CA GLU A 186 1.74 20.87 10.74
C GLU A 186 2.40 19.90 9.76
N THR A 187 2.40 20.27 8.48
CA THR A 187 3.10 19.50 7.43
C THR A 187 4.41 20.17 7.05
N GLY A 188 5.39 19.39 6.59
CA GLY A 188 6.67 19.94 6.16
C GLY A 188 7.74 18.88 5.91
N ASP A 189 8.98 19.28 6.13
CA ASP A 189 10.14 18.42 5.91
C ASP A 189 10.86 18.08 7.23
N PRO A 190 11.52 16.89 7.33
CA PRO A 190 12.41 16.57 8.43
C PRO A 190 13.51 17.63 8.60
N PRO A 191 14.04 17.78 9.80
CA PRO A 191 13.88 16.91 10.97
C PRO A 191 12.63 17.15 11.81
N THR A 192 11.88 18.21 11.56
CA THR A 192 10.82 18.67 12.48
C THR A 192 9.40 18.38 12.01
N HIS A 193 9.20 17.99 10.76
CA HIS A 193 7.87 17.78 10.19
C HIS A 193 7.83 16.50 9.34
N PHE A 194 6.61 16.03 9.10
CA PHE A 194 6.23 15.08 8.06
C PHE A 194 5.17 15.69 7.15
N ASP A 195 4.99 15.10 5.97
CA ASP A 195 3.85 15.47 5.12
C ASP A 195 2.60 14.68 5.51
N ALA A 196 2.68 13.36 5.42
CA ALA A 196 1.62 12.44 5.87
C ALA A 196 2.26 11.11 6.25
N PRO A 197 2.80 10.97 7.47
CA PRO A 197 3.48 9.77 7.91
C PRO A 197 2.48 8.60 7.94
N ASN A 198 2.69 7.62 7.10
CA ASN A 198 1.71 6.56 6.88
C ASN A 198 2.13 5.20 7.46
N ASP A 199 3.42 4.99 7.72
CA ASP A 199 3.87 3.81 8.44
C ASP A 199 5.12 4.10 9.27
N VAL A 200 5.36 3.28 10.27
CA VAL A 200 6.53 3.34 11.14
C VAL A 200 7.04 1.92 11.37
N LEU A 201 8.35 1.75 11.34
CA LEU A 201 9.04 0.49 11.61
C LEU A 201 10.20 0.75 12.58
N ILE A 202 10.30 -0.06 13.62
CA ILE A 202 11.41 -0.02 14.59
C ILE A 202 12.33 -1.20 14.33
N ALA A 203 13.52 -0.93 13.84
CA ALA A 203 14.51 -1.97 13.60
C ALA A 203 15.01 -2.59 14.93
N PRO A 204 15.59 -3.81 14.90
CA PRO A 204 16.11 -4.46 16.09
C PRO A 204 17.20 -3.68 16.85
N ASN A 205 17.91 -2.78 16.17
CA ASN A 205 18.90 -1.86 16.77
C ASN A 205 18.27 -0.58 17.33
N GLY A 206 16.95 -0.41 17.20
CA GLY A 206 16.19 0.74 17.67
C GLY A 206 16.06 1.88 16.64
N THR A 207 16.71 1.80 15.46
CA THR A 207 16.53 2.80 14.40
C THR A 207 15.05 2.86 13.97
N ILE A 208 14.52 4.08 13.88
CA ILE A 208 13.13 4.34 13.52
C ILE A 208 13.07 4.71 12.03
N TYR A 209 12.25 4.00 11.28
CA TYR A 209 11.94 4.31 9.88
C TYR A 209 10.50 4.79 9.77
N VAL A 210 10.27 5.89 9.07
CA VAL A 210 8.94 6.48 8.85
C VAL A 210 8.68 6.63 7.36
N GLY A 211 7.67 5.94 6.86
CA GLY A 211 7.14 6.16 5.52
C GLY A 211 6.35 7.47 5.50
N ASP A 212 6.70 8.39 4.61
CA ASP A 212 6.12 9.72 4.59
C ASP A 212 5.61 10.07 3.19
N THR A 213 4.37 10.16 3.07
CA THR A 213 3.40 10.56 2.05
C THR A 213 2.40 9.47 1.70
N HIS A 214 1.16 9.65 2.14
CA HIS A 214 0.04 8.78 1.81
C HIS A 214 -0.61 9.12 0.46
N GLY A 215 -0.65 10.38 0.06
CA GLY A 215 -1.41 10.87 -1.09
C GLY A 215 -0.76 10.67 -2.47
N ALA A 216 0.57 10.57 -2.55
CA ALA A 216 1.33 10.55 -3.82
C ALA A 216 1.03 9.38 -4.78
N GLN A 217 0.25 8.40 -4.36
CA GLN A 217 -0.19 7.26 -5.17
C GLN A 217 -1.19 7.62 -6.28
N TYR A 218 -1.90 8.73 -6.14
CA TYR A 218 -2.89 9.19 -7.12
C TYR A 218 -2.33 10.29 -7.99
N GLN A 219 -2.69 10.29 -9.27
CA GLN A 219 -2.10 11.24 -10.22
C GLN A 219 -2.45 12.70 -9.96
N ASN A 220 -3.65 12.96 -9.47
CA ASN A 220 -4.12 14.32 -9.16
C ASN A 220 -3.42 14.89 -7.92
N GLU A 221 -2.77 14.04 -7.13
CA GLU A 221 -2.06 14.39 -5.90
C GLU A 221 -0.54 14.33 -6.10
N ALA A 222 -0.10 13.65 -7.18
CA ALA A 222 1.28 13.46 -7.53
C ALA A 222 1.75 14.58 -8.48
N GLY A 223 2.23 15.64 -7.91
CA GLY A 223 3.03 16.63 -8.64
C GLY A 223 4.52 16.45 -8.33
N PRO A 224 5.39 17.19 -8.99
CA PRO A 224 6.84 17.19 -8.71
C PRO A 224 7.17 17.66 -7.28
N THR A 225 6.21 18.20 -6.57
CA THR A 225 6.33 18.61 -5.16
C THR A 225 5.80 17.58 -4.17
N ALA A 226 5.25 16.45 -4.64
CA ALA A 226 4.78 15.39 -3.76
C ALA A 226 5.95 14.80 -2.97
N LYS A 227 5.77 14.71 -1.67
CA LYS A 227 6.74 14.03 -0.81
C LYS A 227 6.56 12.53 -1.00
N SER A 228 7.63 11.77 -1.04
CA SER A 228 7.60 10.32 -1.14
C SER A 228 8.93 9.80 -0.67
N ARG A 229 9.06 9.61 0.64
CA ARG A 229 10.36 9.34 1.26
C ARG A 229 10.24 8.40 2.44
N ILE A 230 11.38 7.86 2.84
CA ILE A 230 11.57 7.20 4.13
C ILE A 230 12.48 8.10 4.97
N SER A 231 12.02 8.48 6.14
CA SER A 231 12.81 9.26 7.11
C SER A 231 13.32 8.36 8.22
N MET A 232 14.58 8.57 8.60
CA MET A 232 15.29 7.74 9.58
C MET A 232 15.63 8.56 10.82
N PHE A 233 15.45 7.95 11.99
CA PHE A 233 15.76 8.57 13.28
C PHE A 233 16.47 7.56 14.19
N GLU A 234 17.31 8.08 15.09
CA GLU A 234 17.86 7.34 16.22
C GLU A 234 16.75 6.94 17.21
N PRO A 235 16.99 6.00 18.12
CA PRO A 235 16.01 5.58 19.13
C PRO A 235 15.48 6.72 20.03
N ASP A 236 16.27 7.79 20.20
CA ASP A 236 15.90 8.98 20.98
C ASP A 236 15.11 10.03 20.17
N GLY A 237 14.84 9.76 18.89
CA GLY A 237 14.14 10.67 17.99
C GLY A 237 15.05 11.66 17.26
N THR A 238 16.37 11.59 17.41
CA THR A 238 17.31 12.43 16.65
C THR A 238 17.27 12.03 15.17
N PHE A 239 17.04 12.99 14.29
CA PHE A 239 16.99 12.78 12.85
C PHE A 239 18.35 12.37 12.28
N ILE A 240 18.38 11.29 11.51
CA ILE A 240 19.58 10.81 10.82
C ILE A 240 19.62 11.36 9.39
N LYS A 241 18.65 10.96 8.57
CA LYS A 241 18.50 11.33 7.16
C LYS A 241 17.14 10.92 6.61
N SER A 242 16.84 11.36 5.39
CA SER A 242 15.79 10.77 4.57
C SER A 242 16.37 10.26 3.27
N PHE A 243 15.73 9.27 2.66
CA PHE A 243 16.03 8.79 1.32
C PHE A 243 14.73 8.55 0.53
N GLY A 244 14.87 8.49 -0.80
CA GLY A 244 13.76 8.42 -1.72
C GLY A 244 13.16 9.79 -2.04
N GLU A 245 12.51 9.84 -3.19
CA GLU A 245 11.78 10.99 -3.71
C GLU A 245 10.61 10.50 -4.55
N PHE A 246 9.72 11.40 -4.96
CA PHE A 246 8.64 11.03 -5.86
C PHE A 246 9.17 10.59 -7.23
N GLY A 247 8.79 9.40 -7.69
CA GLY A 247 9.18 8.92 -9.00
C GLY A 247 8.90 7.44 -9.25
N PHE A 248 9.49 6.91 -10.33
CA PHE A 248 9.22 5.57 -10.86
C PHE A 248 10.48 4.68 -10.89
N GLU A 249 11.66 5.29 -10.81
CA GLU A 249 12.94 4.58 -10.87
C GLU A 249 13.24 3.86 -9.54
N ASP A 250 14.24 3.00 -9.53
CA ASP A 250 14.70 2.38 -8.31
C ASP A 250 15.21 3.42 -7.31
N GLY A 251 14.78 3.29 -6.06
CA GLY A 251 15.03 4.29 -5.00
C GLY A 251 14.04 5.46 -4.99
N GLN A 252 13.18 5.59 -6.00
CA GLN A 252 12.08 6.56 -6.02
C GLN A 252 10.76 5.88 -5.63
N PHE A 253 9.80 6.63 -5.09
CA PHE A 253 8.54 6.11 -4.58
C PHE A 253 7.33 6.86 -5.10
N ARG A 254 6.20 6.16 -5.14
CA ARG A 254 4.86 6.73 -5.24
C ARG A 254 4.00 6.18 -4.11
N SER A 255 4.06 6.81 -2.95
CA SER A 255 3.44 6.34 -1.72
C SER A 255 4.09 5.07 -1.14
N PRO A 256 5.22 5.19 -0.44
CA PRO A 256 5.80 4.12 0.36
C PRO A 256 4.85 3.81 1.53
N HIS A 257 3.96 2.84 1.34
CA HIS A 257 2.73 2.69 2.13
C HIS A 257 2.89 1.80 3.37
N SER A 258 3.80 0.81 3.32
CA SER A 258 4.08 -0.04 4.45
C SER A 258 5.55 -0.47 4.45
N LEU A 259 6.09 -0.69 5.63
CA LEU A 259 7.50 -1.02 5.89
C LEU A 259 7.57 -2.36 6.62
N ALA A 260 8.56 -3.17 6.28
CA ALA A 260 8.90 -4.37 7.04
C ALA A 260 10.41 -4.63 6.98
N MET A 261 10.92 -5.43 7.91
CA MET A 261 12.33 -5.84 7.91
C MET A 261 12.43 -7.36 8.05
N ASP A 262 13.33 -7.96 7.27
CA ASP A 262 13.59 -9.39 7.36
C ASP A 262 14.65 -9.74 8.40
N SER A 263 14.90 -11.04 8.62
CA SER A 263 15.89 -11.53 9.58
C SER A 263 17.34 -11.15 9.24
N GLN A 264 17.60 -10.71 8.02
CA GLN A 264 18.91 -10.23 7.56
C GLN A 264 19.08 -8.72 7.75
N GLY A 265 18.06 -8.01 8.23
CA GLY A 265 18.05 -6.56 8.41
C GLY A 265 17.85 -5.80 7.10
N ARG A 266 17.30 -6.42 6.05
CA ARG A 266 16.92 -5.71 4.83
C ARG A 266 15.57 -5.02 5.05
N LEU A 267 15.50 -3.76 4.66
CA LEU A 267 14.27 -2.96 4.72
C LEU A 267 13.45 -3.18 3.44
N PHE A 268 12.20 -3.60 3.60
CA PHE A 268 11.23 -3.78 2.54
C PHE A 268 10.24 -2.63 2.56
N VAL A 269 10.05 -1.98 1.44
CA VAL A 269 9.15 -0.84 1.27
C VAL A 269 8.08 -1.20 0.26
N ALA A 270 6.83 -1.24 0.69
CA ALA A 270 5.68 -1.38 -0.18
C ALA A 270 5.45 -0.06 -0.93
N ASP A 271 6.01 0.09 -2.11
CA ASP A 271 5.84 1.24 -2.99
C ASP A 271 4.53 1.10 -3.77
N ARG A 272 3.40 1.35 -3.04
CA ARG A 272 2.05 1.04 -3.47
C ARG A 272 1.68 1.69 -4.80
N GLY A 273 1.99 2.96 -4.99
CA GLY A 273 1.66 3.69 -6.20
C GLY A 273 2.37 3.15 -7.44
N ASN A 274 3.51 2.49 -7.28
CA ASN A 274 4.26 1.82 -8.32
C ASN A 274 3.99 0.30 -8.38
N SER A 275 3.10 -0.22 -7.54
CA SER A 275 2.73 -1.64 -7.47
C SER A 275 3.93 -2.57 -7.35
N ARG A 276 4.85 -2.27 -6.42
CA ARG A 276 6.09 -3.01 -6.20
C ARG A 276 6.52 -3.02 -4.74
N ILE A 277 7.39 -3.94 -4.36
CA ILE A 277 8.23 -3.85 -3.17
C ILE A 277 9.62 -3.43 -3.62
N GLN A 278 10.21 -2.45 -2.96
CA GLN A 278 11.63 -2.18 -3.09
C GLN A 278 12.35 -2.61 -1.81
N ILE A 279 13.55 -3.15 -1.96
CA ILE A 279 14.36 -3.70 -0.87
C ILE A 279 15.62 -2.85 -0.73
N PHE A 280 15.94 -2.48 0.51
CA PHE A 280 17.06 -1.59 0.81
C PHE A 280 17.94 -2.17 1.91
N THR A 281 19.17 -1.69 1.99
CA THR A 281 19.99 -1.80 3.22
C THR A 281 19.36 -0.94 4.31
N GLN A 282 19.81 -1.11 5.55
CA GLN A 282 19.38 -0.24 6.67
C GLN A 282 19.77 1.22 6.43
N ASP A 283 20.81 1.47 5.65
CA ASP A 283 21.22 2.83 5.25
C ASP A 283 20.48 3.38 4.04
N GLY A 284 19.46 2.69 3.52
CA GLY A 284 18.64 3.17 2.40
C GLY A 284 19.30 3.03 1.02
N GLU A 285 20.32 2.16 0.87
CA GLU A 285 20.85 1.80 -0.43
C GLU A 285 19.94 0.75 -1.07
N HIS A 286 19.50 0.96 -2.31
CA HIS A 286 18.63 0.06 -3.04
C HIS A 286 19.33 -1.26 -3.35
N LEU A 287 18.69 -2.39 -3.11
CA LEU A 287 19.19 -3.75 -3.32
C LEU A 287 18.44 -4.49 -4.42
N ASP A 288 17.10 -4.42 -4.42
CA ASP A 288 16.27 -5.19 -5.35
C ASP A 288 14.87 -4.59 -5.49
N THR A 289 14.14 -4.96 -6.54
CA THR A 289 12.76 -4.51 -6.81
C THR A 289 11.90 -5.70 -7.22
N TRP A 290 10.80 -5.93 -6.46
CA TRP A 290 9.88 -7.05 -6.65
C TRP A 290 8.48 -6.61 -7.06
N TYR A 291 7.98 -7.14 -8.16
CA TYR A 291 6.66 -6.80 -8.70
C TYR A 291 5.61 -7.90 -8.47
N GLN A 292 6.02 -9.12 -8.12
CA GLN A 292 5.15 -10.30 -8.01
C GLN A 292 4.17 -10.27 -6.84
N PHE A 293 4.29 -9.30 -5.94
CA PHE A 293 3.37 -9.14 -4.81
C PHE A 293 2.21 -8.17 -5.07
N SER A 294 2.20 -7.49 -6.24
CA SER A 294 1.11 -6.58 -6.64
C SER A 294 1.16 -5.18 -5.98
N ARG A 295 0.01 -4.51 -5.88
CA ARG A 295 -0.20 -3.18 -5.32
C ARG A 295 -0.44 -3.25 -3.82
N ILE A 296 0.62 -3.31 -3.06
CA ILE A 296 0.60 -3.67 -1.64
C ILE A 296 0.22 -2.47 -0.77
N SER A 297 -0.80 -2.65 0.07
CA SER A 297 -1.19 -1.72 1.12
C SER A 297 -0.49 -2.04 2.44
N GLY A 298 -0.52 -3.28 2.89
CA GLY A 298 0.13 -3.73 4.11
C GLY A 298 1.19 -4.80 3.86
N LEU A 299 2.27 -4.73 4.60
CA LEU A 299 3.41 -5.64 4.51
C LEU A 299 3.85 -6.07 5.92
N PHE A 300 4.04 -7.36 6.12
CA PHE A 300 4.59 -7.93 7.33
C PHE A 300 5.55 -9.06 6.97
N ILE A 301 6.67 -9.13 7.66
CA ILE A 301 7.63 -10.24 7.55
C ILE A 301 7.81 -10.83 8.95
N ASP A 302 7.53 -12.13 9.09
CA ASP A 302 7.82 -12.84 10.33
C ASP A 302 9.34 -12.96 10.52
N PRO A 303 9.92 -12.32 11.54
CA PRO A 303 11.38 -12.29 11.71
C PRO A 303 12.01 -13.65 12.04
N LYS A 304 11.20 -14.67 12.35
CA LYS A 304 11.70 -16.02 12.65
C LYS A 304 11.78 -16.91 11.42
N THR A 305 10.86 -16.71 10.48
CA THR A 305 10.68 -17.61 9.32
C THR A 305 11.00 -16.93 8.00
N ASP A 306 11.09 -15.61 7.96
CA ASP A 306 11.13 -14.78 6.75
C ASP A 306 9.92 -15.03 5.82
N MET A 307 8.81 -15.49 6.38
CA MET A 307 7.55 -15.51 5.66
C MET A 307 7.03 -14.08 5.51
N LEU A 308 6.76 -13.71 4.26
CA LEU A 308 6.29 -12.39 3.86
C LEU A 308 4.78 -12.45 3.60
N TYR A 309 4.06 -11.52 4.20
CA TYR A 309 2.62 -11.34 4.05
C TYR A 309 2.36 -9.97 3.44
N ALA A 310 1.84 -9.95 2.23
CA ALA A 310 1.57 -8.73 1.47
C ALA A 310 0.09 -8.65 1.13
N ILE A 311 -0.58 -7.59 1.60
CA ILE A 311 -2.00 -7.42 1.37
C ILE A 311 -2.24 -6.32 0.35
N ASP A 312 -3.05 -6.64 -0.68
CA ASP A 312 -3.45 -5.74 -1.76
C ASP A 312 -4.93 -5.42 -1.60
N SER A 313 -5.23 -4.19 -1.20
CA SER A 313 -6.60 -3.72 -0.99
C SER A 313 -7.17 -2.92 -2.16
N GLU A 314 -6.34 -2.57 -3.15
CA GLU A 314 -6.71 -1.55 -4.12
C GLU A 314 -6.57 -1.93 -5.59
N SER A 315 -5.96 -3.07 -5.95
CA SER A 315 -5.85 -3.47 -7.36
C SER A 315 -7.21 -3.55 -8.04
N ASP A 316 -7.34 -2.87 -9.16
CA ASP A 316 -8.47 -2.92 -10.07
C ASP A 316 -8.02 -2.62 -11.50
N GLU A 317 -8.97 -2.56 -12.44
CA GLU A 317 -8.67 -2.31 -13.86
C GLU A 317 -8.07 -0.92 -14.13
N ASN A 318 -8.18 0.02 -13.18
CA ASN A 318 -7.62 1.37 -13.32
C ASN A 318 -6.23 1.49 -12.70
N TYR A 319 -6.00 0.82 -11.56
CA TYR A 319 -4.79 1.03 -10.75
C TYR A 319 -3.75 -0.09 -10.85
N ASN A 320 -4.15 -1.29 -11.25
CA ASN A 320 -3.24 -2.42 -11.46
C ASN A 320 -3.93 -3.48 -12.32
N PRO A 321 -4.14 -3.24 -13.61
CA PRO A 321 -4.94 -4.08 -14.49
C PRO A 321 -4.52 -5.54 -14.49
N GLY A 322 -5.49 -6.45 -14.42
CA GLY A 322 -5.28 -7.89 -14.39
C GLY A 322 -4.97 -8.47 -13.02
N TRP A 323 -4.53 -7.67 -12.04
CA TRP A 323 -4.30 -8.12 -10.69
C TRP A 323 -5.59 -8.09 -9.86
N GLN A 324 -5.68 -8.98 -8.87
CA GLN A 324 -6.82 -9.07 -7.96
C GLN A 324 -6.40 -8.74 -6.55
N LYS A 325 -7.27 -8.02 -5.83
CA LYS A 325 -7.14 -7.77 -4.40
C LYS A 325 -7.02 -9.07 -3.64
N GLY A 326 -6.18 -9.09 -2.62
CA GLY A 326 -5.98 -10.28 -1.81
C GLY A 326 -4.70 -10.27 -0.99
N LEU A 327 -4.55 -11.28 -0.16
CA LEU A 327 -3.34 -11.54 0.60
C LEU A 327 -2.44 -12.48 -0.22
N ARG A 328 -1.22 -12.06 -0.48
CA ARG A 328 -0.14 -12.90 -1.01
C ARG A 328 0.83 -13.22 0.09
N VAL A 329 1.11 -14.51 0.24
CA VAL A 329 2.08 -15.01 1.22
C VAL A 329 3.25 -15.59 0.46
N GLY A 330 4.46 -15.20 0.83
CA GLY A 330 5.68 -15.61 0.15
C GLY A 330 6.89 -15.70 1.07
N ASN A 331 8.04 -15.72 0.47
CA ASN A 331 9.31 -15.86 1.15
C ASN A 331 10.15 -14.59 0.94
N ALA A 332 10.49 -13.87 2.01
CA ALA A 332 11.27 -12.64 1.95
C ALA A 332 12.71 -12.85 1.48
N ARG A 333 13.26 -14.07 1.58
CA ARG A 333 14.63 -14.36 1.11
C ARG A 333 14.72 -14.53 -0.40
N THR A 334 13.66 -15.13 -1.00
CA THR A 334 13.69 -15.54 -2.42
C THR A 334 12.76 -14.72 -3.31
N GLY A 335 11.79 -14.00 -2.73
CA GLY A 335 10.74 -13.32 -3.47
C GLY A 335 9.66 -14.26 -4.04
N GLU A 336 9.72 -15.56 -3.74
CA GLU A 336 8.71 -16.51 -4.21
C GLU A 336 7.37 -16.26 -3.54
N VAL A 337 6.29 -16.16 -4.35
CA VAL A 337 4.91 -16.11 -3.86
C VAL A 337 4.38 -17.54 -3.78
N LEU A 338 4.00 -17.97 -2.58
CA LEU A 338 3.62 -19.34 -2.29
C LEU A 338 2.09 -19.55 -2.27
N TYR A 339 1.35 -18.55 -1.73
CA TYR A 339 -0.09 -18.63 -1.54
C TYR A 339 -0.78 -17.33 -1.94
N TYR A 340 -2.04 -17.46 -2.34
CA TYR A 340 -2.90 -16.33 -2.62
C TYR A 340 -4.30 -16.53 -2.02
N VAL A 341 -4.70 -15.62 -1.14
CA VAL A 341 -6.06 -15.57 -0.57
C VAL A 341 -6.80 -14.42 -1.22
N ARG A 342 -7.76 -14.76 -2.07
CA ARG A 342 -8.54 -13.77 -2.80
C ARG A 342 -9.41 -12.95 -1.86
N ALA A 343 -9.54 -11.64 -2.14
CA ALA A 343 -10.50 -10.77 -1.47
C ALA A 343 -11.94 -11.30 -1.63
N HIS A 344 -12.73 -11.21 -0.56
CA HIS A 344 -14.01 -11.87 -0.47
C HIS A 344 -15.03 -11.38 -1.51
N ASP A 345 -15.10 -10.09 -1.78
CA ASP A 345 -16.04 -9.48 -2.73
C ASP A 345 -15.30 -8.69 -3.81
N SER A 346 -14.43 -9.38 -4.54
CA SER A 346 -13.72 -8.78 -5.67
C SER A 346 -14.63 -8.56 -6.88
N LYS A 347 -15.83 -8.04 -6.70
CA LYS A 347 -16.53 -7.44 -7.83
C LYS A 347 -15.68 -6.27 -8.28
N ARG A 348 -15.28 -6.32 -9.55
CA ARG A 348 -14.62 -5.21 -10.23
C ARG A 348 -15.42 -3.94 -9.99
N GLY A 349 -15.01 -3.15 -9.04
CA GLY A 349 -15.61 -1.87 -8.69
C GLY A 349 -14.54 -0.82 -8.88
N SER A 350 -14.87 0.15 -9.67
CA SER A 350 -14.03 1.29 -9.97
C SER A 350 -13.63 2.08 -8.72
N GLY A 351 -12.35 2.24 -8.49
CA GLY A 351 -11.78 3.19 -7.56
C GLY A 351 -11.98 2.87 -6.07
N MET A 352 -11.69 3.81 -5.21
CA MET A 352 -11.77 3.74 -3.74
C MET A 352 -13.14 3.37 -3.15
N GLY A 353 -14.17 3.21 -3.96
CA GLY A 353 -15.52 2.80 -3.59
C GLY A 353 -15.88 1.37 -3.99
N GLY A 354 -14.94 0.58 -4.53
CA GLY A 354 -15.20 -0.81 -4.90
C GLY A 354 -15.50 -1.67 -3.69
N LEU A 355 -16.60 -2.44 -3.75
CA LEU A 355 -16.96 -3.39 -2.70
C LEU A 355 -15.85 -4.41 -2.49
N GLY A 356 -15.40 -4.60 -1.26
CA GLY A 356 -14.42 -5.59 -0.86
C GLY A 356 -13.03 -5.04 -0.68
N SER A 357 -12.75 -4.53 0.49
CA SER A 357 -11.39 -4.39 1.01
C SER A 357 -10.89 -5.75 1.45
N MET A 358 -9.59 -5.98 1.35
CA MET A 358 -8.94 -7.18 1.88
C MET A 358 -8.03 -6.87 3.07
N GLY A 359 -7.95 -5.62 3.42
CA GLY A 359 -7.10 -5.11 4.48
C GLY A 359 -6.09 -4.10 3.99
N GLU A 360 -5.80 -3.16 4.86
CA GLU A 360 -4.78 -2.13 4.67
C GLU A 360 -3.51 -2.50 5.46
N GLY A 361 -3.65 -2.85 6.74
CA GLY A 361 -2.59 -3.41 7.57
C GLY A 361 -2.69 -4.93 7.68
N VAL A 362 -1.57 -5.58 7.92
CA VAL A 362 -1.46 -7.03 8.09
C VAL A 362 -0.41 -7.39 9.14
N THR A 363 -0.70 -8.41 9.95
CA THR A 363 0.26 -9.00 10.90
C THR A 363 -0.05 -10.47 11.12
N VAL A 364 0.84 -11.20 11.82
CA VAL A 364 0.74 -12.64 12.03
C VAL A 364 1.09 -13.00 13.46
N ASP A 365 0.28 -13.84 14.09
CA ASP A 365 0.59 -14.38 15.39
C ASP A 365 1.55 -15.58 15.32
N ARG A 366 2.07 -16.00 16.49
CA ARG A 366 3.00 -17.14 16.58
C ARG A 366 2.42 -18.49 16.18
N LYS A 367 1.10 -18.59 15.92
CA LYS A 367 0.40 -19.78 15.40
C LYS A 367 0.21 -19.72 13.89
N GLY A 368 0.64 -18.64 13.24
CA GLY A 368 0.47 -18.40 11.81
C GLY A 368 -0.93 -17.89 11.44
N VAL A 369 -1.73 -17.45 12.41
CA VAL A 369 -3.00 -16.77 12.14
C VAL A 369 -2.70 -15.36 11.68
N VAL A 370 -3.19 -15.00 10.50
CA VAL A 370 -3.02 -13.67 9.92
C VAL A 370 -4.19 -12.77 10.33
N TYR A 371 -3.89 -11.55 10.71
CA TYR A 371 -4.88 -10.52 11.02
C TYR A 371 -4.72 -9.35 10.04
N ALA A 372 -5.83 -8.88 9.51
CA ALA A 372 -5.86 -7.74 8.59
C ALA A 372 -6.87 -6.70 9.03
N GLY A 373 -6.49 -5.42 8.97
CA GLY A 373 -7.39 -4.30 9.21
C GLY A 373 -8.03 -3.83 7.91
N GLU A 374 -9.33 -3.55 7.90
CA GLU A 374 -10.10 -3.15 6.72
C GLU A 374 -10.61 -1.71 6.82
N VAL A 375 -10.37 -0.92 5.77
CA VAL A 375 -10.73 0.52 5.78
C VAL A 375 -12.09 0.83 5.17
N GLY A 376 -12.53 0.09 4.21
CA GLY A 376 -13.84 0.34 3.58
C GLY A 376 -14.01 -0.37 2.23
N PRO A 377 -15.23 -0.67 1.83
CA PRO A 377 -16.51 -0.40 2.50
C PRO A 377 -16.80 -1.31 3.70
N ILE A 378 -15.99 -2.38 3.88
CA ILE A 378 -15.99 -3.24 5.04
C ILE A 378 -14.99 -2.64 6.01
N GLN A 379 -15.44 -2.33 7.20
CA GLN A 379 -14.63 -1.77 8.27
C GLN A 379 -14.37 -2.84 9.34
N GLY A 380 -13.27 -2.69 10.08
CA GLY A 380 -12.92 -3.59 11.17
C GLY A 380 -11.78 -4.53 10.82
N MET A 381 -11.88 -5.77 11.25
CA MET A 381 -10.80 -6.75 11.12
C MET A 381 -11.27 -8.07 10.51
N THR A 382 -10.37 -8.68 9.75
CA THR A 382 -10.50 -10.03 9.20
C THR A 382 -9.34 -10.89 9.69
N LYS A 383 -9.64 -12.15 9.98
CA LYS A 383 -8.71 -13.15 10.47
C LYS A 383 -8.61 -14.30 9.46
N PHE A 384 -7.39 -14.73 9.16
CA PHE A 384 -7.12 -15.88 8.28
C PHE A 384 -6.46 -16.98 9.09
N ILE A 385 -7.15 -18.10 9.26
CA ILE A 385 -6.74 -19.21 10.10
C ILE A 385 -6.11 -20.25 9.20
N PRO A 386 -4.85 -20.68 9.45
CA PRO A 386 -4.22 -21.74 8.67
C PRO A 386 -5.03 -23.04 8.77
N ARG A 387 -5.34 -23.64 7.62
CA ARG A 387 -5.91 -24.98 7.57
C ARG A 387 -4.80 -25.98 7.81
N LEU A 388 -5.08 -26.99 8.63
CA LEU A 388 -4.20 -28.15 8.67
C LEU A 388 -4.23 -28.78 7.27
N ILE A 389 -3.13 -28.65 6.54
CA ILE A 389 -2.97 -29.40 5.28
C ILE A 389 -2.74 -30.85 5.70
N PRO A 390 -3.60 -31.80 5.26
CA PRO A 390 -3.48 -33.20 5.66
C PRO A 390 -2.21 -33.84 5.12
#